data_8c1d1587e8f8a91e9b61881bd3d41f83
#
_entry.id   8c1d1587e8f8a91e9b61881bd3d41f83
#
_cell.length_a   1.000
_cell.length_b   1.000
_cell.length_c   1.000
_cell.angle_alpha   90.00
_cell.angle_beta   90.00
_cell.angle_gamma   90.00
#
_symmetry.space_group_name_H-M   'P 1'
#
loop_
_entity.id
_entity.type
_entity.pdbx_description
1 polymer ?
#
loop_
_entity_poly.entity_id
_entity_poly.type
_entity_poly.pdbx_seq_one_letter_code
_entity_poly.pdbx_strand_id
1 'polypeptide(L)'
;MKYFNIKRNKFSTIFKNINFKRYERILANVAEFVIFIIEYVFSRIYRKFNYIRHHFLKTYNKIDFKKYNFSRIYRYIKIRRYNFSKIFKFVDLKRLNFNKAYKYFDIRRLDFYKKSKKIILINYKYLSIYFVAFVIFIGLVYLIIPTFYSYDKSKIEKAICKNKNIECLIRGEVNYSFYPTPRIKIKDLVINDLLEKKNTLLIAKSVAIKLSIKNLLMKKKQNFKEIELNNFNTNIDLKNLKKYINIFTKKINFIPVTFTRGKIIFFDEKNYVATINDTDLDLIIQEDSKEAKLRGKFLNDNIYINFSRKKINNKPSTDIILKISNLNLLTKANYINSKNDKNIINGNIVIKKDKHRFVGAFDYKNNEITINKSNLKNIFLNGKLEGKIKILPYFNFDLDLSLNSINFTKLYNHFLNLDDKNQKNLFRINRKINGKLGLSSDKIYSKYNLVKSFESRIKFHNGNILVEQFLLNLGKLGAADISGTINNDKKFTNFKYESNLFIDNQKKFLSKFGIYNKKSIPSSLFVSGNFDLQNIRSSFYEISDNEKLGNEDVNFIEEEFNDFMLTDGYENLFRFPKFVEFIKSITSEIN
;
A
#
# COMPACT_ATOMS: atom_id res chain seq x y z
N MET A 1 -53.40 40.58 12.94
CA MET A 1 -52.45 40.26 11.83
C MET A 1 -51.97 41.45 10.98
N LYS A 2 -52.43 42.64 11.11
CA LYS A 2 -51.98 43.83 10.32
C LYS A 2 -50.72 44.52 10.85
N TYR A 3 -50.35 44.35 12.11
CA TYR A 3 -49.18 45.03 12.71
C TYR A 3 -47.81 44.35 12.39
N PHE A 4 -47.81 43.09 11.94
CA PHE A 4 -46.58 42.39 11.64
C PHE A 4 -46.03 42.65 10.21
N ASN A 5 -46.88 43.10 9.28
CA ASN A 5 -46.50 43.34 7.88
C ASN A 5 -45.79 44.69 7.66
N ILE A 6 -45.96 45.67 8.52
CA ILE A 6 -45.36 47.01 8.37
C ILE A 6 -43.86 46.98 8.77
N LYS A 7 -43.50 46.14 9.75
CA LYS A 7 -42.09 46.01 10.14
C LYS A 7 -41.24 45.24 9.11
N ARG A 8 -41.85 44.31 8.36
CA ARG A 8 -41.16 43.50 7.36
C ARG A 8 -40.70 44.31 6.13
N ASN A 9 -41.46 45.29 5.71
CA ASN A 9 -41.12 46.15 4.56
C ASN A 9 -40.06 47.21 4.89
N LYS A 10 -39.99 47.73 6.12
CA LYS A 10 -38.94 48.66 6.54
C LYS A 10 -37.57 47.96 6.70
N PHE A 11 -37.56 46.69 7.16
CA PHE A 11 -36.32 45.89 7.22
C PHE A 11 -35.78 45.57 5.83
N SER A 12 -36.59 45.28 4.85
CA SER A 12 -36.15 44.95 3.50
C SER A 12 -35.56 46.13 2.74
N THR A 13 -36.03 47.37 3.00
CA THR A 13 -35.48 48.62 2.40
C THR A 13 -34.17 49.05 3.03
N ILE A 14 -33.96 48.84 4.32
CA ILE A 14 -32.70 49.13 4.98
C ILE A 14 -31.59 48.19 4.45
N PHE A 15 -31.91 46.91 4.18
CA PHE A 15 -30.94 45.95 3.63
C PHE A 15 -30.64 46.17 2.12
N LYS A 16 -31.48 46.85 1.35
CA LYS A 16 -31.23 47.13 -0.06
C LYS A 16 -30.13 48.18 -0.32
N ASN A 17 -29.88 49.07 0.61
CA ASN A 17 -28.91 50.16 0.46
C ASN A 17 -27.56 49.92 1.11
N ILE A 18 -27.38 48.76 1.77
CA ILE A 18 -26.08 48.36 2.33
C ILE A 18 -25.26 47.67 1.23
N ASN A 19 -24.09 48.22 0.96
CA ASN A 19 -23.14 47.63 0.00
C ASN A 19 -22.64 46.26 0.54
N PHE A 20 -23.45 45.21 0.37
CA PHE A 20 -23.28 43.88 0.93
C PHE A 20 -21.89 43.30 0.67
N LYS A 21 -21.27 43.58 -0.51
CA LYS A 21 -19.95 43.06 -0.85
C LYS A 21 -18.85 43.57 0.08
N ARG A 22 -18.97 44.80 0.62
CA ARG A 22 -17.95 45.40 1.51
C ARG A 22 -18.05 44.81 2.91
N TYR A 23 -19.28 44.62 3.42
CA TYR A 23 -19.52 44.03 4.74
C TYR A 23 -19.25 42.53 4.76
N GLU A 24 -19.57 41.81 3.69
CA GLU A 24 -19.28 40.40 3.58
C GLU A 24 -17.76 40.13 3.63
N ARG A 25 -16.93 40.97 3.00
CA ARG A 25 -15.49 40.84 3.06
C ARG A 25 -14.94 41.05 4.48
N ILE A 26 -15.51 42.00 5.22
CA ILE A 26 -15.13 42.24 6.63
C ILE A 26 -15.55 41.05 7.51
N LEU A 27 -16.78 40.56 7.36
CA LEU A 27 -17.28 39.40 8.11
C LEU A 27 -16.51 38.12 7.79
N ALA A 28 -16.13 37.93 6.53
CA ALA A 28 -15.29 36.80 6.12
C ALA A 28 -13.91 36.86 6.78
N ASN A 29 -13.26 38.04 6.83
CA ASN A 29 -11.98 38.21 7.49
C ASN A 29 -12.06 37.95 9.01
N VAL A 30 -13.16 38.40 9.65
CA VAL A 30 -13.45 38.09 11.06
C VAL A 30 -13.60 36.58 11.28
N ALA A 31 -14.34 35.91 10.41
CA ALA A 31 -14.53 34.47 10.49
C ALA A 31 -13.22 33.68 10.28
N GLU A 32 -12.36 34.12 9.35
CA GLU A 32 -11.01 33.54 9.16
C GLU A 32 -10.16 33.70 10.42
N PHE A 33 -10.21 34.85 11.08
CA PHE A 33 -9.52 35.09 12.35
C PHE A 33 -10.02 34.20 13.48
N VAL A 34 -11.36 34.01 13.59
CA VAL A 34 -11.95 33.10 14.56
C VAL A 34 -11.52 31.66 14.33
N ILE A 35 -11.50 31.20 13.07
CA ILE A 35 -11.03 29.85 12.72
C ILE A 35 -9.54 29.72 13.08
N PHE A 36 -8.71 30.70 12.75
CA PHE A 36 -7.29 30.70 13.11
C PHE A 36 -7.07 30.56 14.62
N ILE A 37 -7.85 31.28 15.45
CA ILE A 37 -7.80 31.15 16.92
C ILE A 37 -8.21 29.74 17.35
N ILE A 38 -9.30 29.21 16.81
CA ILE A 38 -9.77 27.85 17.11
C ILE A 38 -8.70 26.83 16.75
N GLU A 39 -8.15 26.85 15.55
CA GLU A 39 -7.11 25.94 15.10
C GLU A 39 -5.83 26.05 15.96
N TYR A 40 -5.42 27.26 16.32
CA TYR A 40 -4.27 27.50 17.18
C TYR A 40 -4.45 26.88 18.57
N VAL A 41 -5.59 27.12 19.20
CA VAL A 41 -5.93 26.59 20.54
C VAL A 41 -6.00 25.05 20.50
N PHE A 42 -6.70 24.49 19.51
CA PHE A 42 -6.82 23.02 19.35
C PHE A 42 -5.48 22.37 19.02
N SER A 43 -4.66 22.96 18.16
CA SER A 43 -3.33 22.41 17.83
C SER A 43 -2.41 22.39 19.05
N ARG A 44 -2.55 23.34 19.95
CA ARG A 44 -1.77 23.44 21.19
C ARG A 44 -2.24 22.43 22.25
N ILE A 45 -3.56 22.25 22.37
CA ILE A 45 -4.18 21.22 23.22
C ILE A 45 -3.80 19.84 22.72
N TYR A 46 -3.89 19.58 21.41
CA TYR A 46 -3.56 18.31 20.77
C TYR A 46 -2.06 17.95 20.94
N ARG A 47 -1.14 18.89 20.74
CA ARG A 47 0.29 18.69 20.98
C ARG A 47 0.59 18.32 22.44
N LYS A 48 -0.07 18.97 23.38
CA LYS A 48 0.06 18.67 24.80
C LYS A 48 -0.52 17.31 25.17
N PHE A 49 -1.67 16.96 24.61
CA PHE A 49 -2.29 15.66 24.80
C PHE A 49 -1.42 14.52 24.22
N ASN A 50 -0.84 14.70 23.03
CA ASN A 50 0.11 13.75 22.45
C ASN A 50 1.41 13.64 23.24
N TYR A 51 1.92 14.76 23.80
CA TYR A 51 3.08 14.74 24.69
C TYR A 51 2.79 13.95 25.98
N ILE A 52 1.63 14.15 26.60
CA ILE A 52 1.18 13.41 27.78
C ILE A 52 0.98 11.93 27.43
N ARG A 53 0.34 11.61 26.31
CA ARG A 53 0.15 10.24 25.82
C ARG A 53 1.48 9.54 25.56
N HIS A 54 2.43 10.22 24.93
CA HIS A 54 3.76 9.66 24.63
C HIS A 54 4.56 9.41 25.94
N HIS A 55 4.48 10.32 26.89
CA HIS A 55 5.09 10.16 28.21
C HIS A 55 4.44 9.04 29.01
N PHE A 56 3.11 8.92 28.94
CA PHE A 56 2.36 7.85 29.60
C PHE A 56 2.71 6.48 29.00
N LEU A 57 2.77 6.35 27.67
CA LEU A 57 3.16 5.12 26.99
C LEU A 57 4.63 4.74 27.29
N LYS A 58 5.53 5.73 27.35
CA LYS A 58 6.94 5.49 27.69
C LYS A 58 7.12 5.04 29.14
N THR A 59 6.26 5.52 30.05
CA THR A 59 6.24 5.10 31.46
C THR A 59 5.55 3.74 31.61
N TYR A 60 4.48 3.50 30.86
CA TYR A 60 3.74 2.24 30.84
C TYR A 60 4.60 1.06 30.36
N ASN A 61 5.40 1.25 29.30
CA ASN A 61 6.31 0.23 28.78
C ASN A 61 7.54 -0.05 29.68
N LYS A 62 7.79 0.78 30.70
CA LYS A 62 8.85 0.56 31.69
C LYS A 62 8.38 -0.15 32.97
N ILE A 63 7.07 -0.37 33.12
CA ILE A 63 6.49 -1.03 34.30
C ILE A 63 6.34 -2.51 34.01
N ASP A 64 7.17 -3.32 34.64
CA ASP A 64 7.07 -4.77 34.60
C ASP A 64 5.89 -5.23 35.48
N PHE A 65 4.74 -5.50 34.82
CA PHE A 65 3.47 -5.83 35.50
C PHE A 65 3.47 -7.11 36.30
N LYS A 66 4.51 -7.96 36.18
CA LYS A 66 4.62 -9.20 36.95
C LYS A 66 5.04 -8.99 38.41
N LYS A 67 5.43 -7.78 38.79
CA LYS A 67 6.05 -7.52 40.11
C LYS A 67 5.25 -6.59 41.06
N TYR A 68 4.09 -6.06 40.65
CA TYR A 68 3.37 -5.08 41.48
C TYR A 68 1.91 -5.44 41.76
N ASN A 69 1.60 -5.51 43.09
CA ASN A 69 0.27 -5.73 43.64
C ASN A 69 -0.65 -4.51 43.33
N PHE A 70 -1.80 -4.73 42.69
CA PHE A 70 -2.75 -3.72 42.16
C PHE A 70 -3.22 -2.68 43.20
N SER A 71 -3.20 -3.02 44.49
CA SER A 71 -3.66 -2.14 45.58
C SER A 71 -2.73 -0.92 45.85
N ARG A 72 -1.46 -0.97 45.47
CA ARG A 72 -0.52 0.16 45.58
C ARG A 72 -0.58 1.16 44.45
N ILE A 73 -0.98 0.72 43.26
CA ILE A 73 -1.08 1.58 42.05
C ILE A 73 -2.25 2.56 42.20
N TYR A 74 -3.35 2.15 42.84
CA TYR A 74 -4.52 3.02 43.06
C TYR A 74 -4.22 4.22 43.97
N ARG A 75 -3.25 4.13 44.88
CA ARG A 75 -2.82 5.24 45.75
C ARG A 75 -1.89 6.25 45.06
N TYR A 76 -1.21 5.87 44.00
CA TYR A 76 -0.31 6.77 43.26
C TYR A 76 -1.00 7.55 42.14
N ILE A 77 -2.12 7.06 41.63
CA ILE A 77 -2.99 7.82 40.70
C ILE A 77 -3.97 8.64 41.52
N LYS A 78 -3.48 9.51 42.37
CA LYS A 78 -4.27 10.64 42.88
C LYS A 78 -4.47 11.55 41.68
N ILE A 79 -5.60 11.38 40.95
CA ILE A 79 -6.08 12.32 39.94
C ILE A 79 -6.24 13.64 40.70
N ARG A 80 -5.20 14.47 40.67
CA ARG A 80 -5.35 15.87 41.01
C ARG A 80 -6.41 16.40 40.05
N ARG A 81 -7.58 16.74 40.58
CA ARG A 81 -8.59 17.53 39.90
C ARG A 81 -7.84 18.68 39.23
N TYR A 82 -7.61 18.58 37.94
CA TYR A 82 -7.05 19.68 37.15
C TYR A 82 -8.13 20.74 37.11
N ASN A 83 -7.93 21.80 37.90
CA ASN A 83 -8.78 22.97 37.91
C ASN A 83 -8.82 23.55 36.51
N PHE A 84 -9.96 23.54 35.84
CA PHE A 84 -10.16 24.10 34.50
C PHE A 84 -9.69 25.55 34.39
N SER A 85 -9.69 26.31 35.50
CA SER A 85 -9.15 27.66 35.57
C SER A 85 -7.64 27.77 35.23
N LYS A 86 -6.85 26.69 35.37
CA LYS A 86 -5.45 26.67 34.95
C LYS A 86 -5.25 26.50 33.44
N ILE A 87 -6.24 25.95 32.73
CA ILE A 87 -6.16 25.81 31.27
C ILE A 87 -6.25 27.19 30.60
N PHE A 88 -7.08 28.10 31.13
CA PHE A 88 -7.18 29.46 30.63
C PHE A 88 -5.96 30.35 30.93
N LYS A 89 -5.20 30.09 31.99
CA LYS A 89 -3.92 30.78 32.26
C LYS A 89 -2.79 30.43 31.29
N PHE A 90 -2.95 29.35 30.49
CA PHE A 90 -1.95 28.91 29.53
C PHE A 90 -2.12 29.43 28.09
N VAL A 91 -3.21 30.12 27.80
CA VAL A 91 -3.36 30.83 26.53
C VAL A 91 -2.65 32.16 26.70
N ASP A 92 -1.35 32.17 26.46
CA ASP A 92 -0.55 33.39 26.48
C ASP A 92 -0.88 34.23 25.24
N LEU A 93 -1.87 35.12 25.39
CA LEU A 93 -2.33 36.04 24.36
C LEU A 93 -1.20 37.02 23.89
N LYS A 94 -0.12 37.15 24.69
CA LYS A 94 1.06 37.96 24.30
C LYS A 94 1.87 37.37 23.17
N ARG A 95 1.72 36.05 22.86
CA ARG A 95 2.42 35.40 21.74
C ARG A 95 1.58 35.29 20.47
N LEU A 96 0.35 35.76 20.49
CA LEU A 96 -0.40 35.98 19.26
C LEU A 96 0.30 37.12 18.50
N ASN A 97 0.91 36.76 17.37
CA ASN A 97 1.62 37.74 16.53
C ASN A 97 0.60 38.69 15.91
N PHE A 98 0.30 39.81 16.60
CA PHE A 98 -0.69 40.80 16.21
C PHE A 98 -0.40 41.39 14.83
N ASN A 99 0.86 41.34 14.33
CA ASN A 99 1.20 41.75 12.97
C ASN A 99 0.50 40.88 11.90
N LYS A 100 0.15 39.60 12.17
CA LYS A 100 -0.70 38.81 11.28
C LYS A 100 -2.16 39.21 11.37
N ALA A 101 -2.65 39.60 12.55
CA ALA A 101 -4.01 40.11 12.73
C ALA A 101 -4.21 41.46 12.03
N TYR A 102 -3.21 42.34 12.04
CA TYR A 102 -3.24 43.63 11.31
C TYR A 102 -3.41 43.46 9.80
N LYS A 103 -2.95 42.36 9.23
CA LYS A 103 -3.12 42.05 7.80
C LYS A 103 -4.57 41.70 7.44
N TYR A 104 -5.36 41.26 8.41
CA TYR A 104 -6.77 40.90 8.23
C TYR A 104 -7.72 42.07 8.53
N PHE A 105 -7.30 43.04 9.34
CA PHE A 105 -8.10 44.21 9.72
C PHE A 105 -7.43 45.49 9.16
N ASP A 106 -7.93 45.97 8.02
CA ASP A 106 -7.58 47.32 7.55
C ASP A 106 -8.43 48.34 8.32
N ILE A 107 -8.02 48.62 9.57
CA ILE A 107 -8.70 49.50 10.52
C ILE A 107 -8.66 50.95 10.05
N ARG A 108 -7.79 51.34 9.11
CA ARG A 108 -7.64 52.72 8.64
C ARG A 108 -8.81 53.26 7.82
N ARG A 109 -9.77 52.40 7.44
CA ARG A 109 -10.96 52.80 6.64
C ARG A 109 -12.26 52.92 7.44
N LEU A 110 -12.23 52.77 8.77
CA LEU A 110 -13.40 52.99 9.61
C LEU A 110 -13.42 54.43 10.12
N ASP A 111 -14.19 55.30 9.49
CA ASP A 111 -14.41 56.70 9.81
C ASP A 111 -15.10 56.93 11.19
N PHE A 112 -15.03 55.99 12.09
CA PHE A 112 -15.61 56.07 13.43
C PHE A 112 -14.73 56.86 14.43
N TYR A 113 -13.54 57.26 14.05
CA TYR A 113 -12.54 57.82 15.00
C TYR A 113 -12.70 59.32 15.28
N LYS A 114 -13.60 60.04 14.59
CA LYS A 114 -13.69 61.51 14.72
C LYS A 114 -14.77 62.06 15.62
N LYS A 115 -15.70 61.23 16.20
CA LYS A 115 -16.87 61.71 16.93
C LYS A 115 -16.98 61.38 18.42
N SER A 116 -16.01 60.71 19.05
CA SER A 116 -16.14 60.36 20.48
C SER A 116 -14.97 60.86 21.34
N LYS A 117 -14.82 62.19 21.42
CA LYS A 117 -13.86 62.83 22.36
C LYS A 117 -14.46 63.14 23.75
N LYS A 118 -15.61 62.60 24.07
CA LYS A 118 -16.26 62.72 25.39
C LYS A 118 -17.06 61.48 25.69
N ILE A 119 -16.46 60.44 26.25
CA ILE A 119 -17.17 59.49 27.12
C ILE A 119 -16.10 58.61 27.82
N ILE A 120 -15.95 58.83 29.14
CA ILE A 120 -15.67 57.86 30.20
C ILE A 120 -14.33 57.11 30.17
N LEU A 121 -13.59 57.33 31.24
CA LEU A 121 -12.48 56.50 31.77
C LEU A 121 -12.98 55.04 32.04
N ILE A 122 -13.32 54.33 31.00
CA ILE A 122 -13.51 52.87 31.06
C ILE A 122 -12.08 52.27 30.97
N ASN A 123 -11.78 51.44 31.96
CA ASN A 123 -10.53 50.72 32.12
C ASN A 123 -10.15 50.01 30.80
N TYR A 124 -9.22 50.58 30.01
CA TYR A 124 -8.82 50.12 28.66
C TYR A 124 -8.53 48.62 28.58
N LYS A 125 -8.21 47.99 29.70
CA LYS A 125 -7.95 46.58 29.83
C LYS A 125 -9.21 45.71 29.63
N TYR A 126 -10.36 46.19 30.06
CA TYR A 126 -11.65 45.50 29.87
C TYR A 126 -12.25 45.80 28.49
N LEU A 127 -12.06 47.01 27.97
CA LEU A 127 -12.55 47.40 26.65
C LEU A 127 -11.93 46.54 25.54
N SER A 128 -10.64 46.24 25.64
CA SER A 128 -9.95 45.36 24.68
C SER A 128 -10.49 43.92 24.71
N ILE A 129 -10.84 43.39 25.90
CA ILE A 129 -11.41 42.06 26.05
C ILE A 129 -12.82 41.99 25.46
N TYR A 130 -13.65 43.00 25.74
CA TYR A 130 -15.02 43.10 25.19
C TYR A 130 -14.99 43.27 23.68
N PHE A 131 -14.04 44.05 23.13
CA PHE A 131 -13.86 44.19 21.68
C PHE A 131 -13.49 42.88 21.01
N VAL A 132 -12.52 42.13 21.56
CA VAL A 132 -12.16 40.79 21.03
C VAL A 132 -13.34 39.84 21.12
N ALA A 133 -14.05 39.80 22.25
CA ALA A 133 -15.24 38.96 22.41
C ALA A 133 -16.33 39.31 21.40
N PHE A 134 -16.54 40.60 21.13
CA PHE A 134 -17.52 41.08 20.14
C PHE A 134 -17.12 40.68 18.71
N VAL A 135 -15.84 40.78 18.35
CA VAL A 135 -15.32 40.35 17.05
C VAL A 135 -15.51 38.85 16.88
N ILE A 136 -15.21 38.04 17.92
CA ILE A 136 -15.42 36.61 17.91
C ILE A 136 -16.93 36.29 17.75
N PHE A 137 -17.80 36.98 18.48
CA PHE A 137 -19.24 36.80 18.38
C PHE A 137 -19.76 37.09 16.97
N ILE A 138 -19.35 38.20 16.33
CA ILE A 138 -19.71 38.53 14.95
C ILE A 138 -19.22 37.43 13.98
N GLY A 139 -17.97 36.94 14.16
CA GLY A 139 -17.43 35.85 13.36
C GLY A 139 -18.23 34.55 13.50
N LEU A 140 -18.64 34.21 14.71
CA LEU A 140 -19.51 33.04 14.96
C LEU A 140 -20.88 33.19 14.31
N VAL A 141 -21.51 34.37 14.44
CA VAL A 141 -22.81 34.67 13.80
C VAL A 141 -22.67 34.51 12.27
N TYR A 142 -21.60 35.05 11.67
CA TYR A 142 -21.34 34.88 10.25
C TYR A 142 -21.26 33.40 9.82
N LEU A 143 -20.60 32.55 10.62
CA LEU A 143 -20.47 31.12 10.36
C LEU A 143 -21.77 30.34 10.57
N ILE A 144 -22.65 30.79 11.47
CA ILE A 144 -23.92 30.14 11.82
C ILE A 144 -25.03 30.43 10.81
N ILE A 145 -25.05 31.62 10.20
CA ILE A 145 -26.14 32.04 9.29
C ILE A 145 -26.47 30.99 8.22
N PRO A 146 -25.52 30.33 7.55
CA PRO A 146 -25.82 29.31 6.53
C PRO A 146 -26.53 28.07 7.07
N THR A 147 -26.58 27.85 8.39
CA THR A 147 -27.36 26.75 9.01
C THR A 147 -28.87 26.89 8.71
N PHE A 148 -29.32 28.12 8.49
CA PHE A 148 -30.74 28.41 8.18
C PHE A 148 -31.05 28.32 6.67
N TYR A 149 -30.07 27.95 5.83
CA TYR A 149 -30.30 27.79 4.41
C TYR A 149 -30.85 26.39 4.11
N SER A 150 -31.89 26.31 3.32
CA SER A 150 -32.34 25.05 2.72
C SER A 150 -31.38 24.69 1.54
N TYR A 151 -30.76 23.55 1.60
CA TYR A 151 -29.88 23.05 0.52
C TYR A 151 -30.67 22.05 -0.33
N ASP A 152 -30.87 22.41 -1.60
CA ASP A 152 -31.55 21.56 -2.58
C ASP A 152 -30.60 20.46 -3.07
N LYS A 153 -31.01 19.18 -2.88
CA LYS A 153 -30.22 18.01 -3.29
C LYS A 153 -29.85 18.04 -4.76
N SER A 154 -30.83 18.31 -5.65
CA SER A 154 -30.61 18.35 -7.11
C SER A 154 -29.56 19.39 -7.52
N LYS A 155 -29.52 20.55 -6.86
CA LYS A 155 -28.50 21.58 -7.12
C LYS A 155 -27.11 21.13 -6.68
N ILE A 156 -27.01 20.43 -5.57
CA ILE A 156 -25.73 19.91 -5.06
C ILE A 156 -25.25 18.75 -5.93
N GLU A 157 -26.12 17.81 -6.30
CA GLU A 157 -25.83 16.74 -7.25
C GLU A 157 -25.26 17.30 -8.56
N LYS A 158 -25.94 18.30 -9.12
CA LYS A 158 -25.44 19.00 -10.32
C LYS A 158 -24.11 19.70 -10.09
N ALA A 159 -23.87 20.32 -8.94
CA ALA A 159 -22.63 21.01 -8.65
C ALA A 159 -21.44 20.04 -8.50
N ILE A 160 -21.66 18.88 -7.89
CA ILE A 160 -20.63 17.85 -7.70
C ILE A 160 -20.34 17.10 -9.01
N CYS A 161 -21.36 16.75 -9.78
CA CYS A 161 -21.29 15.77 -10.87
C CYS A 161 -21.51 16.32 -12.27
N LYS A 162 -22.06 17.55 -12.42
CA LYS A 162 -22.44 18.16 -13.70
C LYS A 162 -21.36 18.20 -14.76
N ASN A 163 -20.11 18.36 -14.39
CA ASN A 163 -19.01 18.51 -15.36
C ASN A 163 -18.40 17.18 -15.82
N LYS A 164 -18.96 16.04 -15.40
CA LYS A 164 -18.29 14.74 -15.54
C LYS A 164 -19.13 13.69 -16.28
N ASN A 165 -20.34 14.01 -16.74
CA ASN A 165 -21.33 13.03 -17.21
C ASN A 165 -21.56 11.88 -16.19
N ILE A 166 -21.36 12.17 -14.91
CA ILE A 166 -21.50 11.23 -13.81
C ILE A 166 -22.88 11.45 -13.22
N GLU A 167 -23.64 10.38 -13.02
CA GLU A 167 -24.89 10.42 -12.29
C GLU A 167 -24.64 10.25 -10.80
N CYS A 168 -25.00 11.28 -10.04
CA CYS A 168 -24.95 11.27 -8.58
C CYS A 168 -26.35 11.35 -8.01
N LEU A 169 -26.60 10.54 -6.98
CA LEU A 169 -27.86 10.52 -6.24
C LEU A 169 -27.58 10.70 -4.75
N ILE A 170 -28.19 11.71 -4.14
CA ILE A 170 -28.17 11.93 -2.69
C ILE A 170 -29.42 11.31 -2.07
N ARG A 171 -29.27 10.16 -1.38
CA ARG A 171 -30.40 9.47 -0.74
C ARG A 171 -30.74 10.07 0.61
N GLY A 172 -29.72 10.45 1.39
CA GLY A 172 -29.92 10.96 2.75
C GLY A 172 -30.11 12.48 2.83
N GLU A 173 -29.91 13.03 4.01
CA GLU A 173 -30.10 14.44 4.33
C GLU A 173 -28.89 15.28 3.91
N VAL A 174 -29.13 16.57 3.66
CA VAL A 174 -28.12 17.58 3.36
C VAL A 174 -28.23 18.68 4.40
N ASN A 175 -27.20 18.82 5.23
CA ASN A 175 -27.12 19.75 6.33
C ASN A 175 -25.86 20.58 6.28
N TYR A 176 -25.91 21.83 6.71
CA TYR A 176 -24.72 22.65 6.90
C TYR A 176 -24.14 22.47 8.32
N SER A 177 -22.83 22.58 8.44
CA SER A 177 -22.13 22.62 9.73
C SER A 177 -20.96 23.59 9.62
N PHE A 178 -20.81 24.48 10.60
CA PHE A 178 -19.71 25.46 10.60
C PHE A 178 -18.45 24.94 11.27
N TYR A 179 -18.54 23.92 12.11
CA TYR A 179 -17.41 23.36 12.85
C TYR A 179 -16.94 22.00 12.28
N PRO A 180 -15.61 21.71 12.25
CA PRO A 180 -14.44 22.58 12.52
C PRO A 180 -14.19 23.65 11.46
N THR A 181 -14.72 23.48 10.25
CA THR A 181 -14.72 24.43 9.13
C THR A 181 -16.09 24.43 8.47
N PRO A 182 -16.53 25.54 7.84
CA PRO A 182 -17.79 25.60 7.13
C PRO A 182 -17.89 24.51 6.07
N ARG A 183 -18.90 23.65 6.18
CA ARG A 183 -19.11 22.52 5.28
C ARG A 183 -20.56 22.13 5.10
N ILE A 184 -20.90 21.62 3.94
CA ILE A 184 -22.14 20.93 3.67
C ILE A 184 -21.91 19.45 3.95
N LYS A 185 -22.67 18.86 4.85
CA LYS A 185 -22.66 17.42 5.14
C LYS A 185 -23.80 16.76 4.37
N ILE A 186 -23.48 15.68 3.69
CA ILE A 186 -24.41 14.87 2.89
C ILE A 186 -24.34 13.45 3.43
N LYS A 187 -25.50 12.84 3.67
CA LYS A 187 -25.60 11.42 3.99
C LYS A 187 -25.94 10.63 2.73
N ASP A 188 -25.34 9.46 2.59
CA ASP A 188 -25.61 8.47 1.54
C ASP A 188 -25.57 9.03 0.11
N LEU A 189 -24.35 9.37 -0.34
CA LEU A 189 -24.09 9.71 -1.73
C LEU A 189 -23.81 8.43 -2.53
N VAL A 190 -24.53 8.25 -3.62
CA VAL A 190 -24.34 7.17 -4.59
C VAL A 190 -23.86 7.76 -5.91
N ILE A 191 -22.80 7.21 -6.46
CA ILE A 191 -22.32 7.54 -7.81
C ILE A 191 -22.48 6.29 -8.66
N ASN A 192 -23.25 6.40 -9.74
CA ASN A 192 -23.46 5.31 -10.67
C ASN A 192 -22.25 5.11 -11.58
N ASP A 193 -22.12 3.91 -12.14
CA ASP A 193 -21.06 3.60 -13.07
C ASP A 193 -21.19 4.46 -14.33
N LEU A 194 -20.02 4.84 -14.86
CA LEU A 194 -19.91 5.72 -16.02
C LEU A 194 -20.29 5.04 -17.33
N LEU A 195 -20.28 3.71 -17.34
CA LEU A 195 -20.51 2.90 -18.53
C LEU A 195 -21.83 2.14 -18.46
N GLU A 196 -22.13 1.61 -17.30
CA GLU A 196 -23.35 0.88 -16.99
C GLU A 196 -24.10 1.58 -15.88
N LYS A 197 -24.97 2.52 -16.21
CA LYS A 197 -25.73 3.34 -15.25
C LYS A 197 -26.53 2.55 -14.20
N LYS A 198 -26.82 1.26 -14.46
CA LYS A 198 -27.48 0.37 -13.51
C LYS A 198 -26.55 -0.07 -12.38
N ASN A 199 -25.24 -0.06 -12.58
CA ASN A 199 -24.25 -0.47 -11.61
C ASN A 199 -23.80 0.73 -10.76
N THR A 200 -23.44 0.47 -9.52
CA THR A 200 -22.93 1.48 -8.61
C THR A 200 -21.39 1.46 -8.62
N LEU A 201 -20.79 2.58 -8.98
CA LEU A 201 -19.35 2.77 -8.92
C LEU A 201 -18.88 3.07 -7.50
N LEU A 202 -19.59 3.96 -6.79
CA LEU A 202 -19.19 4.41 -5.46
C LEU A 202 -20.41 4.69 -4.59
N ILE A 203 -20.33 4.24 -3.34
CA ILE A 203 -21.26 4.62 -2.26
C ILE A 203 -20.44 5.25 -1.15
N ALA A 204 -20.79 6.44 -0.71
CA ALA A 204 -20.19 7.09 0.45
C ALA A 204 -21.28 7.38 1.49
N LYS A 205 -21.13 6.82 2.71
CA LYS A 205 -22.11 7.03 3.81
C LYS A 205 -22.15 8.47 4.29
N SER A 206 -21.04 9.18 4.21
CA SER A 206 -20.96 10.58 4.61
C SER A 206 -20.02 11.34 3.68
N VAL A 207 -20.49 12.47 3.17
CA VAL A 207 -19.71 13.39 2.35
C VAL A 207 -19.71 14.76 3.01
N ALA A 208 -18.56 15.39 3.10
CA ALA A 208 -18.42 16.74 3.58
C ALA A 208 -17.79 17.64 2.49
N ILE A 209 -18.52 18.63 2.04
CA ILE A 209 -18.05 19.63 1.08
C ILE A 209 -17.61 20.84 1.87
N LYS A 210 -16.30 21.06 2.01
CA LYS A 210 -15.75 22.26 2.66
C LYS A 210 -16.03 23.48 1.80
N LEU A 211 -16.54 24.51 2.45
CA LEU A 211 -16.85 25.78 1.79
C LEU A 211 -15.74 26.82 2.05
N SER A 212 -15.54 27.68 1.09
CA SER A 212 -14.73 28.88 1.33
C SER A 212 -15.46 29.81 2.29
N ILE A 213 -14.75 30.42 3.23
CA ILE A 213 -15.29 31.42 4.13
C ILE A 213 -15.73 32.65 3.34
N LYS A 214 -15.04 32.95 2.23
CA LYS A 214 -15.43 34.01 1.30
C LYS A 214 -16.73 33.64 0.59
N ASN A 215 -17.67 34.59 0.52
CA ASN A 215 -19.00 34.43 -0.09
C ASN A 215 -19.89 33.37 0.61
N LEU A 216 -19.63 33.06 1.90
CA LEU A 216 -20.40 32.07 2.65
C LEU A 216 -21.89 32.43 2.79
N LEU A 217 -22.21 33.74 2.95
CA LEU A 217 -23.59 34.25 3.03
C LEU A 217 -24.32 34.26 1.69
N MET A 218 -23.57 34.21 0.57
CA MET A 218 -24.18 34.20 -0.77
C MET A 218 -24.46 32.78 -1.22
N LYS A 219 -25.62 32.19 -0.83
CA LYS A 219 -26.01 30.81 -1.14
C LYS A 219 -25.70 30.36 -2.59
N LYS A 220 -25.92 31.23 -3.59
CA LYS A 220 -25.66 30.91 -5.01
C LYS A 220 -24.20 31.01 -5.45
N LYS A 221 -23.32 31.63 -4.64
CA LYS A 221 -21.91 31.93 -4.96
C LYS A 221 -20.93 31.26 -4.00
N GLN A 222 -21.41 30.31 -3.19
CA GLN A 222 -20.54 29.54 -2.30
C GLN A 222 -19.54 28.73 -3.14
N ASN A 223 -18.26 28.86 -2.81
CA ASN A 223 -17.18 28.17 -3.48
C ASN A 223 -16.78 26.91 -2.71
N PHE A 224 -16.74 25.79 -3.39
CA PHE A 224 -16.26 24.53 -2.83
C PHE A 224 -14.73 24.57 -2.76
N LYS A 225 -14.18 24.19 -1.62
CA LYS A 225 -12.74 24.21 -1.35
C LYS A 225 -12.14 22.82 -1.39
N GLU A 226 -12.87 21.83 -0.89
CA GLU A 226 -12.46 20.42 -0.80
C GLU A 226 -13.70 19.55 -0.63
N ILE A 227 -13.64 18.32 -1.11
CA ILE A 227 -14.68 17.29 -0.94
C ILE A 227 -14.07 16.12 -0.18
N GLU A 228 -14.64 15.79 0.98
CA GLU A 228 -14.26 14.63 1.79
C GLU A 228 -15.35 13.57 1.71
N LEU A 229 -15.01 12.35 1.30
CA LEU A 229 -15.90 11.19 1.29
C LEU A 229 -15.46 10.23 2.40
N ASN A 230 -16.37 9.94 3.33
CA ASN A 230 -16.07 9.07 4.47
C ASN A 230 -16.89 7.78 4.41
N ASN A 231 -16.28 6.68 4.86
CA ASN A 231 -16.90 5.35 4.87
C ASN A 231 -17.43 4.99 3.47
N PHE A 232 -16.52 4.96 2.50
CA PHE A 232 -16.85 4.71 1.09
C PHE A 232 -16.58 3.26 0.69
N ASN A 233 -17.39 2.77 -0.27
CA ASN A 233 -17.16 1.54 -1.00
C ASN A 233 -17.11 1.87 -2.49
N THR A 234 -16.05 1.48 -3.16
CA THR A 234 -15.87 1.70 -4.61
C THR A 234 -15.66 0.38 -5.30
N ASN A 235 -16.40 0.15 -6.38
CA ASN A 235 -16.28 -1.00 -7.26
C ASN A 235 -15.62 -0.58 -8.56
N ILE A 236 -14.46 -1.15 -8.87
CA ILE A 236 -13.67 -0.82 -10.06
C ILE A 236 -13.58 -2.04 -10.96
N ASP A 237 -14.14 -1.95 -12.16
CA ASP A 237 -13.93 -2.94 -13.21
C ASP A 237 -12.61 -2.66 -13.92
N LEU A 238 -11.67 -3.61 -13.82
CA LEU A 238 -10.33 -3.51 -14.40
C LEU A 238 -10.35 -3.45 -15.92
N LYS A 239 -11.32 -4.10 -16.59
CA LYS A 239 -11.51 -4.03 -18.04
C LYS A 239 -11.79 -2.61 -18.50
N ASN A 240 -12.50 -1.84 -17.68
CA ASN A 240 -12.90 -0.47 -17.97
C ASN A 240 -11.94 0.58 -17.38
N LEU A 241 -10.85 0.19 -16.76
CA LEU A 241 -9.91 1.08 -16.05
C LEU A 241 -9.41 2.25 -16.93
N LYS A 242 -9.07 1.99 -18.21
CA LYS A 242 -8.66 3.05 -19.17
C LYS A 242 -9.77 4.07 -19.40
N LYS A 243 -11.03 3.66 -19.46
CA LYS A 243 -12.19 4.55 -19.63
C LYS A 243 -12.38 5.41 -18.40
N TYR A 244 -12.31 4.84 -17.18
CA TYR A 244 -12.37 5.61 -15.94
C TYR A 244 -11.26 6.66 -15.87
N ILE A 245 -10.01 6.27 -16.13
CA ILE A 245 -8.88 7.20 -16.16
C ILE A 245 -9.12 8.34 -17.15
N ASN A 246 -9.60 8.06 -18.34
CA ASN A 246 -9.87 9.08 -19.36
C ASN A 246 -10.97 10.05 -18.93
N ILE A 247 -12.04 9.58 -18.29
CA ILE A 247 -13.11 10.43 -17.77
C ILE A 247 -12.60 11.30 -16.62
N PHE A 248 -11.86 10.73 -15.69
CA PHE A 248 -11.26 11.48 -14.57
C PHE A 248 -10.15 12.46 -15.02
N THR A 249 -9.56 12.27 -16.19
CA THR A 249 -8.52 13.17 -16.72
C THR A 249 -9.06 14.32 -17.55
N LYS A 250 -10.28 14.21 -18.07
CA LYS A 250 -10.92 15.29 -18.84
C LYS A 250 -11.49 16.34 -17.89
N LYS A 251 -10.92 17.56 -17.91
CA LYS A 251 -11.37 18.81 -17.27
C LYS A 251 -12.23 18.62 -16.00
N ILE A 252 -11.58 18.24 -14.92
CA ILE A 252 -12.18 18.29 -13.57
C ILE A 252 -11.91 19.69 -13.03
N ASN A 253 -12.94 20.37 -12.51
CA ASN A 253 -12.71 21.53 -11.65
C ASN A 253 -11.76 21.09 -10.53
N PHE A 254 -10.66 21.80 -10.35
CA PHE A 254 -9.49 21.45 -9.53
C PHE A 254 -9.79 21.50 -8.01
N ILE A 255 -10.84 20.84 -7.58
CA ILE A 255 -11.19 20.73 -6.15
C ILE A 255 -10.54 19.45 -5.63
N PRO A 256 -9.70 19.54 -4.59
CA PRO A 256 -9.14 18.36 -3.92
C PRO A 256 -10.25 17.45 -3.42
N VAL A 257 -10.08 16.15 -3.62
CA VAL A 257 -11.03 15.12 -3.15
C VAL A 257 -10.28 14.15 -2.26
N THR A 258 -10.74 14.01 -1.03
CA THR A 258 -10.18 13.11 -0.03
C THR A 258 -11.20 12.02 0.29
N PHE A 259 -10.76 10.77 0.26
CA PHE A 259 -11.55 9.61 0.65
C PHE A 259 -10.95 9.03 1.93
N THR A 260 -11.78 8.71 2.92
CA THR A 260 -11.31 8.18 4.19
C THR A 260 -12.12 6.97 4.64
N ARG A 261 -11.43 6.02 5.28
CA ARG A 261 -12.03 4.82 5.89
C ARG A 261 -12.90 4.03 4.93
N GLY A 262 -12.37 3.76 3.75
CA GLY A 262 -13.12 3.09 2.70
C GLY A 262 -12.62 1.73 2.31
N LYS A 263 -13.26 1.21 1.28
CA LYS A 263 -12.94 -0.07 0.66
C LYS A 263 -12.96 0.11 -0.86
N ILE A 264 -11.89 -0.37 -1.52
CA ILE A 264 -11.82 -0.41 -2.98
C ILE A 264 -11.82 -1.86 -3.41
N ILE A 265 -12.80 -2.25 -4.22
CA ILE A 265 -12.98 -3.61 -4.71
C ILE A 265 -12.71 -3.60 -6.21
N PHE A 266 -11.83 -4.47 -6.65
CA PHE A 266 -11.50 -4.65 -8.05
C PHE A 266 -12.16 -5.91 -8.59
N PHE A 267 -12.81 -5.77 -9.74
CA PHE A 267 -13.43 -6.85 -10.48
C PHE A 267 -12.83 -6.92 -11.89
N ASP A 268 -12.90 -8.10 -12.51
CA ASP A 268 -12.73 -8.29 -13.94
C ASP A 268 -14.04 -8.84 -14.47
N GLU A 269 -14.83 -8.00 -15.09
CA GLU A 269 -16.25 -8.22 -15.42
C GLU A 269 -17.09 -8.52 -14.15
N LYS A 270 -17.42 -9.79 -13.88
CA LYS A 270 -18.15 -10.23 -12.68
C LYS A 270 -17.27 -10.93 -11.65
N ASN A 271 -16.01 -11.21 -12.00
CA ASN A 271 -15.12 -11.96 -11.14
C ASN A 271 -14.39 -11.02 -10.16
N TYR A 272 -14.46 -11.36 -8.87
CA TYR A 272 -13.68 -10.66 -7.85
C TYR A 272 -12.18 -10.90 -8.07
N VAL A 273 -11.41 -9.82 -8.10
CA VAL A 273 -9.94 -9.88 -8.26
C VAL A 273 -9.24 -9.59 -6.95
N ALA A 274 -9.49 -8.44 -6.37
CA ALA A 274 -8.78 -7.97 -5.19
C ALA A 274 -9.55 -6.90 -4.43
N THR A 275 -9.16 -6.68 -3.17
CA THR A 275 -9.72 -5.60 -2.34
C THR A 275 -8.62 -4.90 -1.56
N ILE A 276 -8.71 -3.58 -1.46
CA ILE A 276 -7.95 -2.76 -0.52
C ILE A 276 -8.91 -2.29 0.55
N ASN A 277 -8.67 -2.69 1.79
CA ASN A 277 -9.47 -2.31 2.96
C ASN A 277 -8.85 -1.12 3.70
N ASP A 278 -9.60 -0.50 4.62
CA ASP A 278 -9.16 0.62 5.47
C ASP A 278 -8.47 1.71 4.64
N THR A 279 -9.07 2.04 3.49
CA THR A 279 -8.45 2.88 2.46
C THR A 279 -8.66 4.36 2.76
N ASP A 280 -7.56 5.11 2.77
CA ASP A 280 -7.55 6.57 2.66
C ASP A 280 -6.91 6.94 1.32
N LEU A 281 -7.58 7.81 0.55
CA LEU A 281 -7.14 8.24 -0.76
C LEU A 281 -7.27 9.76 -0.90
N ASP A 282 -6.16 10.44 -1.15
CA ASP A 282 -6.10 11.86 -1.43
C ASP A 282 -5.84 12.09 -2.92
N LEU A 283 -6.75 12.82 -3.58
CA LEU A 283 -6.64 13.19 -4.99
C LEU A 283 -6.44 14.70 -5.11
N ILE A 284 -5.32 15.11 -5.67
CA ILE A 284 -4.99 16.49 -5.97
C ILE A 284 -4.77 16.61 -7.47
N ILE A 285 -5.64 17.37 -8.14
CA ILE A 285 -5.56 17.58 -9.59
C ILE A 285 -5.37 19.07 -9.82
N GLN A 286 -4.24 19.42 -10.39
CA GLN A 286 -3.90 20.77 -10.84
C GLN A 286 -3.70 20.77 -12.36
N GLU A 287 -3.57 21.93 -12.95
CA GLU A 287 -3.47 22.09 -14.40
C GLU A 287 -2.30 21.30 -15.00
N ASP A 288 -1.13 21.38 -14.35
CA ASP A 288 0.11 20.73 -14.81
C ASP A 288 0.56 19.54 -13.97
N SER A 289 -0.15 19.21 -12.91
CA SER A 289 0.19 18.09 -12.03
C SER A 289 -1.03 17.35 -11.53
N LYS A 290 -0.89 16.03 -11.39
CA LYS A 290 -1.89 15.15 -10.78
C LYS A 290 -1.19 14.30 -9.74
N GLU A 291 -1.72 14.28 -8.54
CA GLU A 291 -1.20 13.47 -7.45
C GLU A 291 -2.31 12.64 -6.83
N ALA A 292 -2.04 11.36 -6.58
CA ALA A 292 -2.93 10.47 -5.85
C ALA A 292 -2.11 9.73 -4.78
N LYS A 293 -2.52 9.87 -3.52
CA LYS A 293 -1.90 9.18 -2.39
C LYS A 293 -2.92 8.23 -1.78
N LEU A 294 -2.61 6.95 -1.80
CA LEU A 294 -3.44 5.90 -1.23
C LEU A 294 -2.70 5.23 -0.08
N ARG A 295 -3.41 5.06 1.02
CA ARG A 295 -3.00 4.23 2.16
C ARG A 295 -4.11 3.22 2.41
N GLY A 296 -3.77 2.00 2.78
CA GLY A 296 -4.78 0.98 3.04
C GLY A 296 -4.15 -0.35 3.41
N LYS A 297 -4.98 -1.39 3.46
CA LYS A 297 -4.54 -2.75 3.72
C LYS A 297 -4.84 -3.64 2.51
N PHE A 298 -3.83 -4.28 1.98
CA PHE A 298 -3.92 -5.26 0.91
C PHE A 298 -3.34 -6.59 1.38
N LEU A 299 -4.13 -7.67 1.32
CA LEU A 299 -3.75 -8.99 1.86
C LEU A 299 -3.25 -8.93 3.32
N ASN A 300 -3.90 -8.11 4.15
CA ASN A 300 -3.56 -7.80 5.55
C ASN A 300 -2.28 -6.99 5.78
N ASP A 301 -1.55 -6.61 4.72
CA ASP A 301 -0.38 -5.75 4.81
C ASP A 301 -0.72 -4.28 4.58
N ASN A 302 -0.08 -3.40 5.35
CA ASN A 302 -0.22 -1.97 5.14
C ASN A 302 0.51 -1.54 3.87
N ILE A 303 -0.25 -0.95 2.94
CA ILE A 303 0.27 -0.43 1.68
C ILE A 303 0.19 1.10 1.65
N TYR A 304 1.17 1.69 0.97
CA TYR A 304 1.17 3.10 0.60
C TYR A 304 1.52 3.20 -0.88
N ILE A 305 0.64 3.85 -1.64
CA ILE A 305 0.85 4.13 -3.07
C ILE A 305 0.83 5.64 -3.25
N ASN A 306 1.86 6.18 -3.89
CA ASN A 306 1.89 7.56 -4.35
C ASN A 306 2.07 7.58 -5.87
N PHE A 307 1.10 8.13 -6.54
CA PHE A 307 1.10 8.39 -7.97
C PHE A 307 1.26 9.88 -8.19
N SER A 308 2.26 10.29 -8.95
CA SER A 308 2.50 11.69 -9.31
C SER A 308 2.76 11.82 -10.79
N ARG A 309 1.98 12.63 -11.48
CA ARG A 309 2.17 12.94 -12.89
C ARG A 309 2.40 14.44 -13.04
N LYS A 310 3.52 14.80 -13.68
CA LYS A 310 3.93 16.18 -13.93
C LYS A 310 4.34 16.35 -15.38
N LYS A 311 4.18 17.54 -15.91
CA LYS A 311 4.77 17.90 -17.22
C LYS A 311 6.20 18.37 -16.98
N ILE A 312 7.18 17.70 -17.57
CA ILE A 312 8.59 18.07 -17.59
C ILE A 312 8.95 18.33 -19.05
N ASN A 313 9.38 19.53 -19.40
CA ASN A 313 9.71 19.92 -20.78
C ASN A 313 8.58 19.56 -21.76
N ASN A 314 7.35 19.92 -21.44
CA ASN A 314 6.12 19.62 -22.20
C ASN A 314 5.81 18.11 -22.40
N LYS A 315 6.53 17.19 -21.74
CA LYS A 315 6.23 15.76 -21.77
C LYS A 315 5.66 15.32 -20.42
N PRO A 316 4.58 14.53 -20.43
CA PRO A 316 4.05 13.97 -19.19
C PRO A 316 4.99 12.88 -18.67
N SER A 317 5.57 13.10 -17.48
CA SER A 317 6.29 12.10 -16.70
C SER A 317 5.40 11.63 -15.55
N THR A 318 5.42 10.35 -15.28
CA THR A 318 4.66 9.74 -14.19
C THR A 318 5.60 8.96 -13.28
N ASP A 319 5.49 9.24 -11.98
CA ASP A 319 6.20 8.55 -10.92
C ASP A 319 5.20 7.77 -10.07
N ILE A 320 5.52 6.51 -9.78
CA ILE A 320 4.75 5.64 -8.91
C ILE A 320 5.66 5.15 -7.79
N ILE A 321 5.22 5.30 -6.55
CA ILE A 321 5.91 4.75 -5.38
C ILE A 321 4.92 3.82 -4.67
N LEU A 322 5.30 2.55 -4.54
CA LEU A 322 4.57 1.56 -3.74
C LEU A 322 5.44 1.15 -2.55
N LYS A 323 4.89 1.19 -1.36
CA LYS A 323 5.51 0.66 -0.14
C LYS A 323 4.59 -0.36 0.49
N ILE A 324 5.15 -1.51 0.89
CA ILE A 324 4.46 -2.55 1.67
C ILE A 324 5.26 -2.69 2.97
N SER A 325 4.66 -2.24 4.08
CA SER A 325 5.41 -1.99 5.32
C SER A 325 5.93 -3.28 5.98
N ASN A 326 5.09 -4.30 6.09
CA ASN A 326 5.47 -5.55 6.77
C ASN A 326 6.53 -6.34 5.97
N LEU A 327 6.54 -6.17 4.64
CA LEU A 327 7.52 -6.83 3.76
C LEU A 327 8.80 -6.00 3.58
N ASN A 328 8.91 -4.80 4.16
CA ASN A 328 9.97 -3.82 3.87
C ASN A 328 10.18 -3.59 2.37
N LEU A 329 9.10 -3.72 1.58
CA LEU A 329 9.14 -3.61 0.13
C LEU A 329 8.92 -2.16 -0.31
N LEU A 330 9.85 -1.63 -1.10
CA LEU A 330 9.75 -0.33 -1.75
C LEU A 330 9.91 -0.52 -3.26
N THR A 331 8.86 -0.20 -4.00
CA THR A 331 8.90 -0.14 -5.46
C THR A 331 8.79 1.30 -5.92
N LYS A 332 9.67 1.74 -6.81
CA LYS A 332 9.61 3.02 -7.51
C LYS A 332 9.59 2.75 -9.00
N ALA A 333 8.59 3.27 -9.68
CA ALA A 333 8.52 3.22 -11.13
C ALA A 333 8.41 4.65 -11.67
N ASN A 334 9.15 4.92 -12.73
CA ASN A 334 9.07 6.18 -13.47
C ASN A 334 8.83 5.84 -14.94
N TYR A 335 7.88 6.51 -15.58
CA TYR A 335 7.61 6.27 -16.98
C TYR A 335 7.17 7.52 -17.75
N ILE A 336 7.41 7.48 -19.05
CA ILE A 336 7.06 8.52 -20.02
C ILE A 336 6.36 7.85 -21.19
N ASN A 337 5.35 8.49 -21.76
CA ASN A 337 4.73 8.00 -22.99
C ASN A 337 5.74 8.09 -24.15
N SER A 338 5.82 7.04 -24.97
CA SER A 338 6.73 7.00 -26.11
C SER A 338 6.43 8.14 -27.11
N LYS A 339 7.48 8.62 -27.80
CA LYS A 339 7.33 9.63 -28.85
C LYS A 339 6.69 9.06 -30.12
N ASN A 340 7.03 7.80 -30.44
CA ASN A 340 6.72 7.18 -31.72
C ASN A 340 5.37 6.45 -31.73
N ASP A 341 4.93 5.95 -30.59
CA ASP A 341 3.63 5.29 -30.42
C ASP A 341 3.01 5.70 -29.09
N LYS A 342 1.89 6.42 -29.13
CA LYS A 342 1.15 6.87 -27.94
C LYS A 342 0.65 5.72 -27.05
N ASN A 343 0.63 4.50 -27.58
CA ASN A 343 0.20 3.30 -26.87
C ASN A 343 1.34 2.61 -26.11
N ILE A 344 2.60 3.00 -26.36
CA ILE A 344 3.77 2.44 -25.68
C ILE A 344 4.20 3.38 -24.56
N ILE A 345 4.38 2.81 -23.38
CA ILE A 345 4.92 3.48 -22.20
C ILE A 345 6.29 2.87 -21.91
N ASN A 346 7.31 3.69 -21.92
CA ASN A 346 8.66 3.28 -21.56
C ASN A 346 9.00 3.77 -20.17
N GLY A 347 9.61 2.93 -19.35
CA GLY A 347 9.89 3.29 -17.97
C GLY A 347 11.04 2.51 -17.35
N ASN A 348 11.36 2.94 -16.13
CA ASN A 348 12.30 2.26 -15.26
C ASN A 348 11.61 1.89 -13.95
N ILE A 349 11.98 0.74 -13.40
CA ILE A 349 11.49 0.25 -12.14
C ILE A 349 12.66 -0.07 -11.20
N VAL A 350 12.53 0.30 -9.94
CA VAL A 350 13.46 -0.05 -8.87
C VAL A 350 12.67 -0.70 -7.76
N ILE A 351 12.97 -1.95 -7.47
CA ILE A 351 12.39 -2.68 -6.34
C ILE A 351 13.49 -2.90 -5.31
N LYS A 352 13.19 -2.57 -4.06
CA LYS A 352 14.09 -2.79 -2.92
C LYS A 352 13.33 -3.52 -1.82
N LYS A 353 13.94 -4.56 -1.30
CA LYS A 353 13.49 -5.27 -0.10
C LYS A 353 14.73 -5.58 0.75
N ASP A 354 14.85 -4.93 1.90
CA ASP A 354 16.03 -5.05 2.77
C ASP A 354 17.34 -4.80 1.99
N LYS A 355 18.21 -5.81 1.91
CA LYS A 355 19.47 -5.78 1.14
C LYS A 355 19.30 -6.22 -0.33
N HIS A 356 18.10 -6.57 -0.76
CA HIS A 356 17.81 -7.00 -2.12
C HIS A 356 17.42 -5.81 -3.00
N ARG A 357 17.96 -5.75 -4.21
CA ARG A 357 17.67 -4.68 -5.16
C ARG A 357 17.49 -5.23 -6.56
N PHE A 358 16.39 -4.84 -7.18
CA PHE A 358 16.13 -5.03 -8.60
C PHE A 358 16.00 -3.67 -9.28
N VAL A 359 16.64 -3.50 -10.42
CA VAL A 359 16.51 -2.33 -11.29
C VAL A 359 16.24 -2.85 -12.69
N GLY A 360 15.20 -2.36 -13.34
CA GLY A 360 14.87 -2.78 -14.70
C GLY A 360 14.30 -1.65 -15.53
N ALA A 361 14.54 -1.69 -16.83
CA ALA A 361 13.81 -0.93 -17.82
C ALA A 361 12.66 -1.79 -18.35
N PHE A 362 11.51 -1.17 -18.55
CA PHE A 362 10.32 -1.87 -19.04
C PHE A 362 9.59 -1.06 -20.10
N ASP A 363 8.92 -1.79 -20.97
CA ASP A 363 7.94 -1.27 -21.92
C ASP A 363 6.56 -1.82 -21.55
N TYR A 364 5.55 -0.99 -21.54
CA TYR A 364 4.16 -1.41 -21.33
C TYR A 364 3.34 -1.13 -22.58
N LYS A 365 2.70 -2.15 -23.11
CA LYS A 365 1.79 -2.09 -24.25
C LYS A 365 0.68 -3.15 -24.09
N ASN A 366 -0.57 -2.78 -24.33
CA ASN A 366 -1.70 -3.73 -24.38
C ASN A 366 -1.83 -4.67 -23.15
N ASN A 367 -1.70 -4.11 -21.93
CA ASN A 367 -1.73 -4.85 -20.66
C ASN A 367 -0.57 -5.83 -20.46
N GLU A 368 0.48 -5.73 -21.26
CA GLU A 368 1.72 -6.49 -21.14
C GLU A 368 2.87 -5.56 -20.77
N ILE A 369 3.66 -5.98 -19.78
CA ILE A 369 4.92 -5.36 -19.38
C ILE A 369 6.04 -6.22 -19.95
N THR A 370 6.91 -5.66 -20.75
CA THR A 370 8.13 -6.30 -21.24
C THR A 370 9.33 -5.74 -20.48
N ILE A 371 10.10 -6.58 -19.83
CA ILE A 371 11.35 -6.22 -19.15
C ILE A 371 12.50 -6.49 -20.11
N ASN A 372 13.16 -5.41 -20.59
CA ASN A 372 14.18 -5.53 -21.63
C ASN A 372 15.60 -5.49 -21.08
N LYS A 373 15.82 -4.77 -19.99
CA LYS A 373 17.14 -4.61 -19.35
C LYS A 373 16.95 -4.56 -17.86
N SER A 374 17.63 -5.46 -17.16
CA SER A 374 17.53 -5.46 -15.70
C SER A 374 18.86 -5.78 -15.02
N ASN A 375 18.93 -5.49 -13.74
CA ASN A 375 19.99 -5.89 -12.84
C ASN A 375 19.36 -6.29 -11.51
N LEU A 376 19.56 -7.54 -11.15
CA LEU A 376 19.12 -8.11 -9.88
C LEU A 376 20.36 -8.43 -9.04
N LYS A 377 20.47 -7.80 -7.90
CA LYS A 377 21.60 -8.01 -6.99
C LYS A 377 21.11 -8.12 -5.55
N ASN A 378 21.55 -9.17 -4.89
CA ASN A 378 21.35 -9.32 -3.47
C ASN A 378 22.58 -10.00 -2.81
N ILE A 379 22.41 -10.47 -1.57
CA ILE A 379 23.51 -11.06 -0.77
C ILE A 379 24.02 -12.39 -1.38
N PHE A 380 23.12 -13.14 -2.05
CA PHE A 380 23.41 -14.49 -2.51
C PHE A 380 23.32 -14.68 -4.03
N LEU A 381 22.76 -13.72 -4.78
CA LEU A 381 22.67 -13.81 -6.24
C LEU A 381 22.94 -12.48 -6.94
N ASN A 382 23.45 -12.58 -8.17
CA ASN A 382 23.67 -11.47 -9.08
C ASN A 382 23.29 -11.92 -10.49
N GLY A 383 22.43 -11.18 -11.17
CA GLY A 383 21.96 -11.57 -12.49
C GLY A 383 21.02 -10.58 -13.15
N LYS A 384 20.32 -11.04 -14.17
CA LYS A 384 19.38 -10.28 -15.00
C LYS A 384 18.05 -11.03 -15.08
N LEU A 385 16.97 -10.27 -15.10
CA LEU A 385 15.63 -10.76 -15.33
C LEU A 385 15.11 -10.10 -16.61
N GLU A 386 14.67 -10.90 -17.57
CA GLU A 386 14.09 -10.44 -18.83
C GLU A 386 12.78 -11.19 -19.09
N GLY A 387 11.94 -10.68 -19.97
CA GLY A 387 10.70 -11.35 -20.36
C GLY A 387 9.46 -10.50 -20.25
N LYS A 388 8.31 -11.15 -20.17
CA LYS A 388 7.00 -10.54 -20.30
C LYS A 388 6.09 -10.87 -19.14
N ILE A 389 5.33 -9.88 -18.68
CA ILE A 389 4.31 -10.02 -17.64
C ILE A 389 3.00 -9.48 -18.20
N LYS A 390 2.00 -10.32 -18.33
CA LYS A 390 0.63 -9.96 -18.70
C LYS A 390 -0.22 -9.81 -17.44
N ILE A 391 -0.84 -8.65 -17.26
CA ILE A 391 -1.59 -8.36 -16.04
C ILE A 391 -3.06 -8.72 -16.20
N LEU A 392 -3.64 -8.48 -17.38
CA LEU A 392 -5.05 -8.67 -17.69
C LEU A 392 -5.23 -9.48 -18.98
N PRO A 393 -6.31 -10.26 -19.11
CA PRO A 393 -7.39 -10.51 -18.14
C PRO A 393 -6.98 -11.39 -16.96
N TYR A 394 -5.92 -12.20 -17.13
CA TYR A 394 -5.35 -13.05 -16.08
C TYR A 394 -3.86 -12.75 -15.95
N PHE A 395 -3.37 -12.79 -14.71
CA PHE A 395 -1.94 -12.65 -14.45
C PHE A 395 -1.19 -13.85 -15.04
N ASN A 396 -0.28 -13.56 -15.95
CA ASN A 396 0.59 -14.54 -16.58
C ASN A 396 1.97 -13.94 -16.83
N PHE A 397 3.00 -14.73 -16.75
CA PHE A 397 4.36 -14.29 -17.02
C PHE A 397 5.15 -15.32 -17.83
N ASP A 398 6.12 -14.82 -18.56
CA ASP A 398 7.14 -15.59 -19.28
C ASP A 398 8.46 -14.84 -19.05
N LEU A 399 9.25 -15.36 -18.09
CA LEU A 399 10.41 -14.68 -17.55
C LEU A 399 11.64 -15.58 -17.59
N ASP A 400 12.78 -14.99 -17.93
CA ASP A 400 14.08 -15.62 -17.87
C ASP A 400 14.96 -14.90 -16.83
N LEU A 401 15.40 -15.65 -15.82
CA LEU A 401 16.30 -15.20 -14.78
C LEU A 401 17.69 -15.80 -15.01
N SER A 402 18.57 -15.04 -15.64
CA SER A 402 19.94 -15.44 -15.92
C SER A 402 20.88 -14.89 -14.84
N LEU A 403 21.43 -15.79 -14.02
CA LEU A 403 22.32 -15.46 -12.93
C LEU A 403 23.78 -15.59 -13.37
N ASN A 404 24.55 -14.51 -13.30
CA ASN A 404 26.01 -14.56 -13.46
C ASN A 404 26.63 -15.40 -12.33
N SER A 405 26.02 -15.35 -11.15
CA SER A 405 26.45 -16.18 -10.01
C SER A 405 25.38 -16.29 -8.94
N ILE A 406 25.39 -17.43 -8.25
CA ILE A 406 24.60 -17.67 -7.05
C ILE A 406 25.49 -18.27 -5.94
N ASN A 407 25.30 -17.82 -4.70
CA ASN A 407 25.96 -18.38 -3.52
C ASN A 407 24.96 -19.24 -2.75
N PHE A 408 25.01 -20.56 -2.96
CA PHE A 408 24.09 -21.50 -2.32
C PHE A 408 24.24 -21.54 -0.80
N THR A 409 25.44 -21.38 -0.26
CA THR A 409 25.64 -21.34 1.19
C THR A 409 24.87 -20.17 1.83
N LYS A 410 24.97 -18.98 1.21
CA LYS A 410 24.22 -17.81 1.71
C LYS A 410 22.70 -17.93 1.48
N LEU A 411 22.30 -18.50 0.35
CA LEU A 411 20.89 -18.76 0.04
C LEU A 411 20.29 -19.73 1.07
N TYR A 412 21.00 -20.80 1.35
CA TYR A 412 20.59 -21.79 2.34
C TYR A 412 20.50 -21.19 3.75
N ASN A 413 21.50 -20.43 4.20
CA ASN A 413 21.44 -19.73 5.47
C ASN A 413 20.26 -18.72 5.54
N HIS A 414 19.90 -18.12 4.41
CA HIS A 414 18.71 -17.26 4.34
C HIS A 414 17.44 -18.07 4.49
N PHE A 415 17.37 -19.25 3.90
CA PHE A 415 16.25 -20.18 4.02
C PHE A 415 16.07 -20.68 5.46
N LEU A 416 17.14 -21.06 6.15
CA LEU A 416 17.11 -21.49 7.56
C LEU A 416 16.63 -20.38 8.51
N ASN A 417 16.85 -19.12 8.17
CA ASN A 417 16.38 -17.98 8.97
C ASN A 417 14.90 -17.63 8.74
N LEU A 418 14.21 -18.33 7.84
CA LEU A 418 12.77 -18.22 7.72
C LEU A 418 12.10 -18.96 8.89
N ASP A 419 10.95 -18.45 9.36
CA ASP A 419 10.14 -19.16 10.34
C ASP A 419 9.55 -20.46 9.73
N ASP A 420 9.27 -21.45 10.56
CA ASP A 420 8.80 -22.78 10.15
C ASP A 420 7.58 -22.71 9.21
N LYS A 421 6.68 -21.77 9.46
CA LYS A 421 5.50 -21.56 8.62
C LYS A 421 5.87 -21.12 7.21
N ASN A 422 6.84 -20.22 7.07
CA ASN A 422 7.30 -19.73 5.77
C ASN A 422 8.15 -20.79 5.05
N GLN A 423 8.96 -21.57 5.76
CA GLN A 423 9.68 -22.70 5.18
C GLN A 423 8.70 -23.73 4.59
N LYS A 424 7.70 -24.18 5.36
CA LYS A 424 6.68 -25.15 4.92
C LYS A 424 5.80 -24.64 3.76
N ASN A 425 5.62 -23.33 3.66
CA ASN A 425 4.78 -22.74 2.61
C ASN A 425 5.59 -22.24 1.39
N LEU A 426 6.91 -22.44 1.35
CA LEU A 426 7.77 -21.95 0.27
C LEU A 426 7.31 -22.38 -1.12
N PHE A 427 6.85 -23.61 -1.26
CA PHE A 427 6.37 -24.18 -2.52
C PHE A 427 4.85 -24.04 -2.73
N ARG A 428 4.13 -23.40 -1.79
CA ARG A 428 2.71 -23.13 -1.93
C ARG A 428 2.48 -21.86 -2.71
N ILE A 429 2.05 -21.99 -3.95
CA ILE A 429 1.82 -20.87 -4.84
C ILE A 429 0.32 -20.60 -4.96
N ASN A 430 -0.03 -19.32 -5.02
CA ASN A 430 -1.41 -18.91 -5.24
C ASN A 430 -1.90 -19.43 -6.61
N ARG A 431 -3.10 -20.01 -6.66
CA ARG A 431 -3.72 -20.57 -7.88
C ARG A 431 -3.89 -19.55 -9.02
N LYS A 432 -3.85 -18.24 -8.70
CA LYS A 432 -3.94 -17.18 -9.70
C LYS A 432 -2.59 -16.83 -10.35
N ILE A 433 -1.48 -17.40 -9.88
CA ILE A 433 -0.15 -17.22 -10.45
C ILE A 433 0.06 -18.29 -11.51
N ASN A 434 0.14 -17.84 -12.77
CA ASN A 434 0.42 -18.69 -13.92
C ASN A 434 1.58 -18.11 -14.71
N GLY A 435 2.38 -18.96 -15.36
CA GLY A 435 3.48 -18.48 -16.18
C GLY A 435 4.61 -19.48 -16.37
N LYS A 436 5.67 -19.03 -17.02
CA LYS A 436 6.90 -19.78 -17.24
C LYS A 436 8.07 -19.00 -16.65
N LEU A 437 9.02 -19.73 -16.09
CA LEU A 437 10.27 -19.17 -15.55
C LEU A 437 11.44 -20.02 -16.04
N GLY A 438 12.27 -19.44 -16.91
CA GLY A 438 13.62 -19.91 -17.16
C GLY A 438 14.52 -19.42 -16.02
N LEU A 439 15.34 -20.31 -15.47
CA LEU A 439 16.28 -19.97 -14.42
C LEU A 439 17.61 -20.64 -14.71
N SER A 440 18.67 -19.85 -14.89
CA SER A 440 20.02 -20.36 -15.15
C SER A 440 21.05 -19.67 -14.27
N SER A 441 22.18 -20.35 -14.03
CA SER A 441 23.33 -19.76 -13.36
C SER A 441 24.64 -20.29 -13.95
N ASP A 442 25.51 -19.36 -14.36
CA ASP A 442 26.83 -19.70 -14.93
C ASP A 442 27.82 -20.13 -13.85
N LYS A 443 27.68 -19.63 -12.62
CA LYS A 443 28.59 -19.93 -11.51
C LYS A 443 27.82 -20.14 -10.21
N ILE A 444 28.13 -21.26 -9.56
CA ILE A 444 27.59 -21.60 -8.26
C ILE A 444 28.71 -21.60 -7.23
N TYR A 445 28.56 -20.75 -6.21
CA TYR A 445 29.43 -20.78 -5.04
C TYR A 445 28.76 -21.59 -3.94
N SER A 446 29.34 -22.76 -3.65
CA SER A 446 28.92 -23.61 -2.54
C SER A 446 30.15 -24.07 -1.76
N LYS A 447 29.97 -24.44 -0.50
CA LYS A 447 31.08 -24.93 0.35
C LYS A 447 31.80 -26.14 -0.28
N TYR A 448 31.06 -26.94 -1.02
CA TYR A 448 31.55 -28.23 -1.54
C TYR A 448 31.84 -28.25 -3.05
N ASN A 449 31.46 -27.16 -3.73
CA ASN A 449 31.76 -26.92 -5.14
C ASN A 449 31.47 -28.12 -6.06
N LEU A 450 30.39 -28.86 -5.80
CA LEU A 450 29.95 -30.02 -6.56
C LEU A 450 29.27 -29.55 -7.86
N VAL A 451 28.29 -28.70 -7.77
CA VAL A 451 27.55 -28.14 -8.91
C VAL A 451 28.26 -26.89 -9.41
N LYS A 452 28.53 -26.79 -10.70
CA LYS A 452 29.20 -25.67 -11.35
C LYS A 452 28.25 -24.64 -11.91
N SER A 453 27.22 -25.12 -12.61
CA SER A 453 26.18 -24.32 -13.23
C SER A 453 24.88 -25.12 -13.25
N PHE A 454 23.77 -24.43 -13.45
CA PHE A 454 22.49 -25.06 -13.68
C PHE A 454 21.63 -24.29 -14.68
N GLU A 455 20.69 -24.99 -15.29
CA GLU A 455 19.63 -24.43 -16.12
C GLU A 455 18.30 -25.13 -15.78
N SER A 456 17.22 -24.36 -15.68
CA SER A 456 15.91 -24.87 -15.32
C SER A 456 14.79 -24.20 -16.09
N ARG A 457 13.76 -24.96 -16.44
CA ARG A 457 12.49 -24.49 -17.00
C ARG A 457 11.35 -24.93 -16.11
N ILE A 458 10.68 -23.92 -15.56
CA ILE A 458 9.62 -24.12 -14.55
C ILE A 458 8.34 -23.49 -15.08
N LYS A 459 7.22 -24.23 -15.00
CA LYS A 459 5.89 -23.74 -15.36
C LYS A 459 4.97 -23.72 -14.14
N PHE A 460 4.32 -22.59 -13.92
CA PHE A 460 3.33 -22.40 -12.87
C PHE A 460 1.94 -22.47 -13.47
N HIS A 461 1.08 -23.33 -12.91
CA HIS A 461 -0.27 -23.50 -13.40
C HIS A 461 -1.23 -23.88 -12.28
N ASN A 462 -2.22 -23.01 -12.01
CA ASN A 462 -3.29 -23.23 -11.02
C ASN A 462 -2.80 -23.65 -9.62
N GLY A 463 -1.66 -23.12 -9.18
CA GLY A 463 -1.06 -23.40 -7.88
C GLY A 463 -0.09 -24.59 -7.89
N ASN A 464 0.02 -25.32 -8.99
CA ASN A 464 1.01 -26.39 -9.16
C ASN A 464 2.26 -25.84 -9.88
N ILE A 465 3.39 -26.50 -9.68
CA ILE A 465 4.65 -26.19 -10.32
C ILE A 465 5.09 -27.40 -11.14
N LEU A 466 5.23 -27.24 -12.44
CA LEU A 466 5.84 -28.23 -13.32
C LEU A 466 7.30 -27.84 -13.54
N VAL A 467 8.23 -28.65 -13.10
CA VAL A 467 9.63 -28.58 -13.46
C VAL A 467 9.79 -29.37 -14.77
N GLU A 468 9.77 -28.64 -15.89
CA GLU A 468 9.90 -29.26 -17.21
C GLU A 468 11.28 -29.84 -17.38
N GLN A 469 12.29 -29.14 -16.84
CA GLN A 469 13.69 -29.57 -16.86
C GLN A 469 14.46 -28.82 -15.77
N PHE A 470 15.38 -29.49 -15.10
CA PHE A 470 16.37 -28.91 -14.21
C PHE A 470 17.71 -29.63 -14.40
N LEU A 471 18.56 -29.02 -15.22
CA LEU A 471 19.90 -29.53 -15.55
C LEU A 471 20.93 -29.02 -14.55
N LEU A 472 21.66 -29.92 -13.94
CA LEU A 472 22.79 -29.64 -13.06
C LEU A 472 24.09 -30.05 -13.74
N ASN A 473 25.01 -29.11 -13.92
CA ASN A 473 26.34 -29.37 -14.44
C ASN A 473 27.33 -29.61 -13.29
N LEU A 474 27.86 -30.80 -13.18
CA LEU A 474 28.84 -31.18 -12.16
C LEU A 474 30.31 -31.01 -12.68
N GLY A 475 30.48 -30.41 -13.85
CA GLY A 475 31.77 -30.22 -14.52
C GLY A 475 32.34 -31.56 -14.97
N LYS A 476 33.60 -31.86 -14.62
CA LYS A 476 34.28 -33.12 -14.98
C LYS A 476 33.73 -34.35 -14.26
N LEU A 477 32.77 -34.22 -13.40
CA LEU A 477 32.15 -35.32 -12.68
C LEU A 477 30.92 -35.89 -13.42
N GLY A 478 30.25 -35.06 -14.24
CA GLY A 478 29.05 -35.44 -14.96
C GLY A 478 27.99 -34.37 -14.96
N ALA A 479 26.71 -34.81 -15.05
CA ALA A 479 25.53 -33.96 -15.05
C ALA A 479 24.36 -34.68 -14.40
N ALA A 480 23.35 -33.91 -13.97
CA ALA A 480 22.06 -34.47 -13.59
C ALA A 480 20.92 -33.70 -14.27
N ASP A 481 19.90 -34.44 -14.70
CA ASP A 481 18.65 -33.89 -15.23
C ASP A 481 17.49 -34.32 -14.35
N ILE A 482 16.68 -33.37 -13.91
CA ILE A 482 15.55 -33.61 -13.02
C ILE A 482 14.32 -32.97 -13.66
N SER A 483 13.22 -33.73 -13.75
CA SER A 483 11.91 -33.25 -14.13
C SER A 483 10.85 -33.69 -13.12
N GLY A 484 9.69 -33.02 -13.12
CA GLY A 484 8.64 -33.45 -12.22
C GLY A 484 7.58 -32.38 -11.95
N THR A 485 6.65 -32.73 -11.08
CA THR A 485 5.52 -31.86 -10.75
C THR A 485 5.36 -31.71 -9.24
N ILE A 486 5.34 -30.47 -8.77
CA ILE A 486 4.94 -30.14 -7.39
C ILE A 486 3.45 -29.89 -7.38
N ASN A 487 2.70 -30.79 -6.77
CA ASN A 487 1.27 -30.68 -6.58
C ASN A 487 0.94 -30.09 -5.21
N ASN A 488 0.14 -29.03 -5.22
CA ASN A 488 -0.29 -28.32 -4.01
C ASN A 488 -1.75 -28.66 -3.70
N ASP A 489 -1.98 -29.72 -2.93
CA ASP A 489 -3.28 -30.03 -2.37
C ASP A 489 -3.50 -29.25 -1.06
N LYS A 490 -4.76 -29.22 -0.57
CA LYS A 490 -5.09 -28.46 0.66
C LYS A 490 -4.26 -28.87 1.87
N LYS A 491 -3.81 -30.13 1.94
CA LYS A 491 -3.09 -30.68 3.10
C LYS A 491 -1.62 -30.97 2.84
N PHE A 492 -1.24 -31.33 1.59
CA PHE A 492 0.09 -31.81 1.28
C PHE A 492 0.69 -31.07 0.09
N THR A 493 2.01 -30.97 0.06
CA THR A 493 2.79 -30.47 -1.08
C THR A 493 3.77 -31.54 -1.49
N ASN A 494 3.47 -32.24 -2.58
CA ASN A 494 4.24 -33.39 -3.04
C ASN A 494 4.96 -33.08 -4.35
N PHE A 495 6.23 -33.44 -4.42
CA PHE A 495 7.04 -33.39 -5.63
C PHE A 495 7.21 -34.80 -6.20
N LYS A 496 6.47 -35.09 -7.27
CA LYS A 496 6.71 -36.29 -8.08
C LYS A 496 7.80 -35.96 -9.08
N TYR A 497 8.87 -36.76 -9.08
CA TYR A 497 10.04 -36.47 -9.89
C TYR A 497 10.61 -37.66 -10.59
N GLU A 498 11.33 -37.40 -11.67
CA GLU A 498 12.22 -38.27 -12.39
C GLU A 498 13.57 -37.60 -12.51
N SER A 499 14.63 -38.31 -12.24
CA SER A 499 16.00 -37.77 -12.25
C SER A 499 16.97 -38.73 -12.92
N ASN A 500 17.77 -38.23 -13.83
CA ASN A 500 18.87 -38.95 -14.45
C ASN A 500 20.19 -38.36 -14.00
N LEU A 501 21.07 -39.15 -13.41
CA LEU A 501 22.41 -38.78 -13.05
C LEU A 501 23.41 -39.42 -14.04
N PHE A 502 24.16 -38.61 -14.75
CA PHE A 502 25.19 -39.04 -15.67
C PHE A 502 26.56 -38.80 -15.04
N ILE A 503 27.42 -39.84 -15.00
CA ILE A 503 28.73 -39.82 -14.35
C ILE A 503 29.83 -40.01 -15.39
N ASP A 504 30.50 -38.94 -15.77
CA ASP A 504 31.55 -38.98 -16.79
C ASP A 504 32.86 -39.62 -16.27
N ASN A 505 33.18 -39.39 -14.98
CA ASN A 505 34.41 -39.91 -14.39
C ASN A 505 34.09 -40.53 -13.02
N GLN A 506 33.86 -41.82 -13.03
CA GLN A 506 33.48 -42.61 -11.87
C GLN A 506 34.48 -42.51 -10.73
N LYS A 507 35.80 -42.67 -11.04
CA LYS A 507 36.84 -42.54 -10.00
C LYS A 507 36.88 -41.18 -9.35
N LYS A 508 36.77 -40.09 -10.12
CA LYS A 508 36.74 -38.74 -9.58
C LYS A 508 35.44 -38.48 -8.82
N PHE A 509 34.34 -39.00 -9.29
CA PHE A 509 33.06 -38.88 -8.61
C PHE A 509 33.11 -39.54 -7.24
N LEU A 510 33.50 -40.81 -7.15
CA LEU A 510 33.62 -41.56 -5.90
C LEU A 510 34.67 -40.94 -4.95
N SER A 511 35.84 -40.51 -5.48
CA SER A 511 36.86 -39.87 -4.65
C SER A 511 36.38 -38.57 -4.01
N LYS A 512 35.42 -37.88 -4.62
CA LYS A 512 34.81 -36.69 -4.04
C LYS A 512 34.05 -37.00 -2.75
N PHE A 513 33.51 -38.23 -2.62
CA PHE A 513 32.84 -38.72 -1.44
C PHE A 513 33.74 -39.56 -0.52
N GLY A 514 35.05 -39.61 -0.82
CA GLY A 514 36.04 -40.38 -0.04
C GLY A 514 35.89 -41.88 -0.16
N ILE A 515 35.38 -42.35 -1.33
CA ILE A 515 35.22 -43.77 -1.68
C ILE A 515 36.28 -44.13 -2.70
N TYR A 516 37.23 -45.00 -2.34
CA TYR A 516 38.40 -45.29 -3.16
C TYR A 516 38.45 -46.74 -3.68
N ASN A 517 37.75 -47.65 -3.03
CA ASN A 517 37.94 -49.10 -3.25
C ASN A 517 36.78 -49.79 -4.00
N LYS A 518 35.83 -49.07 -4.61
CA LYS A 518 34.74 -49.68 -5.34
C LYS A 518 35.13 -49.97 -6.79
N LYS A 519 34.76 -51.16 -7.28
CA LYS A 519 35.16 -51.67 -8.60
C LYS A 519 34.60 -50.84 -9.74
N SER A 520 33.35 -50.51 -9.73
CA SER A 520 32.69 -49.58 -10.67
C SER A 520 31.36 -49.11 -10.12
N ILE A 521 30.92 -47.93 -10.50
CA ILE A 521 29.55 -47.45 -10.37
C ILE A 521 28.97 -47.29 -11.76
N PRO A 522 27.64 -47.34 -11.95
CA PRO A 522 27.04 -47.09 -13.24
C PRO A 522 27.41 -45.72 -13.81
N SER A 523 27.51 -45.61 -15.13
CA SER A 523 27.71 -44.33 -15.82
C SER A 523 26.45 -43.47 -15.84
N SER A 524 25.31 -44.09 -15.66
CA SER A 524 24.03 -43.37 -15.52
C SER A 524 23.19 -44.04 -14.43
N LEU A 525 22.43 -43.24 -13.71
CA LEU A 525 21.49 -43.69 -12.69
C LEU A 525 20.18 -42.95 -12.88
N PHE A 526 19.09 -43.71 -13.09
CA PHE A 526 17.73 -43.20 -13.10
C PHE A 526 17.09 -43.39 -11.74
N VAL A 527 16.40 -42.34 -11.24
CA VAL A 527 15.65 -42.39 -9.99
C VAL A 527 14.30 -41.70 -10.20
N SER A 528 13.21 -42.39 -9.90
CA SER A 528 11.90 -41.78 -9.86
C SER A 528 11.25 -41.97 -8.48
N GLY A 529 10.46 -40.97 -8.08
CA GLY A 529 9.84 -41.02 -6.75
C GLY A 529 8.87 -39.90 -6.47
N ASN A 530 8.45 -39.86 -5.22
CA ASN A 530 7.62 -38.81 -4.67
C ASN A 530 8.24 -38.30 -3.38
N PHE A 531 8.40 -36.97 -3.26
CA PHE A 531 8.94 -36.31 -2.10
C PHE A 531 7.87 -35.42 -1.45
N ASP A 532 7.50 -35.71 -0.20
CA ASP A 532 6.64 -34.87 0.61
C ASP A 532 7.47 -33.69 1.14
N LEU A 533 7.26 -32.52 0.56
CA LEU A 533 8.00 -31.29 0.90
C LEU A 533 7.65 -30.74 2.30
N GLN A 534 6.57 -31.22 2.92
CA GLN A 534 6.17 -30.75 4.27
C GLN A 534 6.71 -31.66 5.37
N ASN A 535 6.61 -32.97 5.16
CA ASN A 535 7.06 -33.97 6.12
C ASN A 535 8.50 -34.41 5.87
N ILE A 536 9.12 -33.94 4.76
CA ILE A 536 10.51 -34.20 4.37
C ILE A 536 10.77 -35.71 4.25
N ARG A 537 9.86 -36.42 3.55
CA ARG A 537 9.92 -37.86 3.31
C ARG A 537 9.90 -38.15 1.82
N SER A 538 10.72 -39.08 1.39
CA SER A 538 10.74 -39.61 0.03
C SER A 538 10.15 -41.02 -0.04
N SER A 539 9.52 -41.32 -1.16
CA SER A 539 9.18 -42.66 -1.57
C SER A 539 9.73 -42.86 -2.97
N PHE A 540 10.61 -43.85 -3.15
CA PHE A 540 11.19 -44.18 -4.43
C PHE A 540 10.33 -45.19 -5.16
N TYR A 541 9.99 -44.93 -6.43
CA TYR A 541 9.22 -45.85 -7.28
C TYR A 541 10.14 -46.74 -8.09
N GLU A 542 11.26 -46.20 -8.53
CA GLU A 542 12.25 -46.91 -9.33
C GLU A 542 13.62 -46.31 -9.15
N ILE A 543 14.59 -47.18 -8.99
CA ILE A 543 16.01 -46.86 -9.09
C ILE A 543 16.61 -47.85 -10.07
N SER A 544 17.21 -47.38 -11.14
CA SER A 544 17.79 -48.26 -12.18
C SER A 544 19.06 -47.63 -12.75
N ASP A 545 20.00 -48.47 -13.13
CA ASP A 545 21.13 -48.11 -14.02
C ASP A 545 20.86 -48.69 -15.41
N ASN A 546 21.37 -49.88 -15.73
CA ASN A 546 21.01 -50.69 -16.91
C ASN A 546 19.88 -51.67 -16.56
N GLU A 547 19.77 -52.04 -15.28
CA GLU A 547 18.75 -52.93 -14.74
C GLU A 547 18.08 -52.27 -13.54
N LYS A 548 16.83 -52.64 -13.25
CA LYS A 548 16.11 -52.15 -12.07
C LYS A 548 16.67 -52.79 -10.82
N LEU A 549 16.90 -52.00 -9.79
CA LEU A 549 17.20 -52.50 -8.45
C LEU A 549 16.02 -53.28 -7.89
N GLY A 550 16.33 -54.34 -7.12
CA GLY A 550 15.33 -55.11 -6.40
C GLY A 550 14.51 -54.25 -5.42
N ASN A 551 13.29 -54.66 -5.12
CA ASN A 551 12.44 -53.92 -4.19
C ASN A 551 13.07 -53.81 -2.79
N GLU A 552 13.86 -54.77 -2.36
CA GLU A 552 14.54 -54.75 -1.06
C GLU A 552 15.60 -53.66 -1.02
N ASP A 553 16.41 -53.53 -2.07
CA ASP A 553 17.42 -52.48 -2.19
C ASP A 553 16.79 -51.08 -2.27
N VAL A 554 15.69 -50.94 -3.02
CA VAL A 554 14.95 -49.69 -3.12
C VAL A 554 14.39 -49.26 -1.76
N ASN A 555 13.81 -50.23 -1.02
CA ASN A 555 13.28 -49.94 0.32
C ASN A 555 14.41 -49.56 1.30
N PHE A 556 15.53 -50.26 1.24
CA PHE A 556 16.70 -49.90 2.06
C PHE A 556 17.20 -48.45 1.76
N ILE A 557 17.35 -48.11 0.48
CA ILE A 557 17.74 -46.74 0.09
C ILE A 557 16.70 -45.73 0.58
N GLU A 558 15.41 -46.07 0.50
CA GLU A 558 14.32 -45.20 0.98
C GLU A 558 14.40 -44.96 2.49
N GLU A 559 14.61 -46.02 3.28
CA GLU A 559 14.75 -45.93 4.73
C GLU A 559 15.98 -45.05 5.10
N GLU A 560 17.15 -45.38 4.56
CA GLU A 560 18.38 -44.64 4.78
C GLU A 560 18.24 -43.15 4.39
N PHE A 561 17.59 -42.85 3.27
CA PHE A 561 17.35 -41.46 2.85
C PHE A 561 16.38 -40.75 3.80
N ASN A 562 15.32 -41.40 4.23
CA ASN A 562 14.35 -40.82 5.14
C ASN A 562 14.95 -40.59 6.52
N ASP A 563 15.77 -41.52 7.03
CA ASP A 563 16.51 -41.33 8.29
C ASP A 563 17.54 -40.21 8.20
N PHE A 564 18.27 -40.14 7.08
CA PHE A 564 19.17 -39.03 6.80
C PHE A 564 18.43 -37.68 6.79
N MET A 565 17.21 -37.63 6.26
CA MET A 565 16.42 -36.37 6.21
C MET A 565 15.71 -36.05 7.54
N LEU A 566 15.34 -37.07 8.35
CA LEU A 566 14.60 -36.87 9.59
C LEU A 566 15.41 -36.19 10.69
N THR A 567 16.71 -36.37 10.74
CA THR A 567 17.57 -35.83 11.82
C THR A 567 17.64 -34.31 11.82
N ASP A 568 17.97 -33.70 10.68
CA ASP A 568 18.16 -32.24 10.53
C ASP A 568 17.43 -31.66 9.31
N GLY A 569 16.51 -32.42 8.71
CA GLY A 569 15.73 -32.01 7.57
C GLY A 569 16.56 -31.64 6.34
N TYR A 570 16.15 -30.61 5.62
CA TYR A 570 16.86 -30.12 4.45
C TYR A 570 18.31 -29.71 4.73
N GLU A 571 18.69 -29.47 6.01
CA GLU A 571 20.06 -29.11 6.38
C GLU A 571 21.06 -30.22 6.02
N ASN A 572 20.67 -31.47 6.13
CA ASN A 572 21.54 -32.61 5.81
C ASN A 572 21.96 -32.67 4.35
N LEU A 573 21.09 -32.27 3.42
CA LEU A 573 21.43 -32.17 1.99
C LEU A 573 22.59 -31.17 1.73
N PHE A 574 22.76 -30.20 2.61
CA PHE A 574 23.80 -29.17 2.51
C PHE A 574 25.00 -29.41 3.44
N ARG A 575 24.91 -30.40 4.38
CA ARG A 575 26.01 -30.85 5.21
C ARG A 575 26.78 -31.96 4.51
N PHE A 576 27.79 -31.58 3.74
CA PHE A 576 28.56 -32.55 2.94
C PHE A 576 29.09 -33.77 3.72
N PRO A 577 29.61 -33.69 4.97
CA PRO A 577 29.99 -34.87 5.73
C PRO A 577 28.86 -35.86 5.91
N LYS A 578 27.66 -35.38 6.27
CA LYS A 578 26.47 -36.23 6.42
C LYS A 578 26.01 -36.83 5.10
N PHE A 579 26.04 -36.05 4.04
CA PHE A 579 25.73 -36.55 2.70
C PHE A 579 26.75 -37.61 2.23
N VAL A 580 28.06 -37.45 2.57
CA VAL A 580 29.10 -38.46 2.32
C VAL A 580 28.83 -39.73 3.12
N GLU A 581 28.43 -39.65 4.39
CA GLU A 581 28.07 -40.80 5.22
C GLU A 581 26.90 -41.55 4.58
N PHE A 582 25.86 -40.85 4.15
CA PHE A 582 24.73 -41.45 3.44
C PHE A 582 25.13 -42.17 2.13
N ILE A 583 25.95 -41.51 1.29
CA ILE A 583 26.46 -42.16 0.05
C ILE A 583 27.31 -43.39 0.38
N LYS A 584 28.11 -43.36 1.44
CA LYS A 584 28.90 -44.50 1.88
C LYS A 584 28.04 -45.66 2.36
N SER A 585 27.00 -45.40 3.17
CA SER A 585 26.03 -46.40 3.64
C SER A 585 25.41 -47.16 2.46
N ILE A 586 24.81 -46.42 1.53
CA ILE A 586 24.21 -47.02 0.34
C ILE A 586 25.23 -47.83 -0.49
N THR A 587 26.42 -47.26 -0.70
CA THR A 587 27.41 -47.94 -1.53
C THR A 587 28.11 -49.12 -0.85
N SER A 588 28.02 -49.30 0.47
CA SER A 588 28.52 -50.47 1.19
C SER A 588 27.59 -51.67 1.12
N GLU A 589 26.30 -51.45 1.07
CA GLU A 589 25.28 -52.51 1.13
C GLU A 589 24.83 -52.99 -0.27
N ILE A 590 24.80 -52.07 -1.26
CA ILE A 590 24.40 -52.44 -2.63
C ILE A 590 25.68 -52.85 -3.40
N ASN A 591 25.82 -54.15 -3.63
CA ASN A 591 26.93 -54.74 -4.37
C ASN A 591 26.63 -54.87 -5.86
#